data_bc8bb39dc8985fd321ea14642915e174
#
_entry.id   bc8bb39dc8985fd321ea14642915e174
#
_cell.length_a   1.000
_cell.length_b   1.000
_cell.length_c   1.000
_cell.angle_alpha   90.00
_cell.angle_beta   90.00
_cell.angle_gamma   90.00
#
_symmetry.space_group_name_H-M   'P 1'
#
loop_
_entity.id
_entity.type
_entity.pdbx_description
1 polymer ?
#
loop_
_entity_poly.entity_id
_entity_poly.type
_entity_poly.pdbx_seq_one_letter_code
_entity_poly.pdbx_strand_id
1 'polypeptide(L)'
;MRLTDCYNILRLFSEKPCVKLGELGSDVAEELINLELVYRGISGELCIRSVVQLAMVSIKQGCDPTKVSTYLNWRDFEAFVAEALLESGYEVFKNFRFGVKKWEFDVLAVNTTSSLGIAIDCKHWSPKYSSSGKMRDVALVHLEKLKKFLDWCNYELLDHPLLRKIKKFYGLIVTISESVRGSIQGVAVVPIYYFRDFIENLGYYVEELKVVTLKNPCYIQE
;
A
#
# COMPACT_ATOMS: atom_id res chain seq x y z
N MET A 1 -18.60 13.91 -6.59
CA MET A 1 -19.21 12.88 -5.67
C MET A 1 -19.38 13.50 -4.29
N ARG A 2 -20.56 13.42 -3.65
CA ARG A 2 -20.73 13.94 -2.29
C ARG A 2 -20.06 13.00 -1.29
N LEU A 3 -19.40 13.55 -0.24
CA LEU A 3 -18.69 12.77 0.79
C LEU A 3 -19.52 11.62 1.41
N THR A 4 -20.85 11.81 1.50
CA THR A 4 -21.80 10.81 2.02
C THR A 4 -21.99 9.61 1.10
N ASP A 5 -21.68 9.75 -0.18
CA ASP A 5 -21.95 8.74 -1.19
C ASP A 5 -20.76 7.77 -1.37
N CYS A 6 -19.53 8.20 -1.10
CA CYS A 6 -18.33 7.38 -1.35
C CYS A 6 -18.35 6.03 -0.58
N TYR A 7 -18.78 6.02 0.67
CA TYR A 7 -18.82 4.79 1.47
C TYR A 7 -19.93 3.84 1.00
N ASN A 8 -21.09 4.36 0.57
CA ASN A 8 -22.16 3.55 0.04
C ASN A 8 -21.76 2.92 -1.30
N ILE A 9 -21.11 3.68 -2.16
CA ILE A 9 -20.65 3.21 -3.46
C ILE A 9 -19.55 2.14 -3.27
N LEU A 10 -18.57 2.40 -2.39
CA LEU A 10 -17.54 1.42 -2.05
C LEU A 10 -18.13 0.14 -1.49
N ARG A 11 -19.09 0.23 -0.57
CA ARG A 11 -19.79 -0.94 -0.02
C ARG A 11 -20.47 -1.76 -1.12
N LEU A 12 -21.22 -1.11 -2.00
CA LEU A 12 -21.91 -1.80 -3.11
C LEU A 12 -20.93 -2.57 -4.00
N PHE A 13 -19.83 -1.94 -4.41
CA PHE A 13 -18.86 -2.58 -5.30
C PHE A 13 -17.89 -3.52 -4.58
N SER A 14 -17.77 -3.45 -3.26
CA SER A 14 -17.03 -4.46 -2.48
C SER A 14 -17.81 -5.77 -2.34
N GLU A 15 -19.16 -5.69 -2.37
CA GLU A 15 -20.04 -6.86 -2.27
C GLU A 15 -20.27 -7.54 -3.64
N LYS A 16 -20.34 -6.76 -4.72
CA LYS A 16 -20.62 -7.25 -6.08
C LYS A 16 -19.97 -6.39 -7.16
N PRO A 17 -19.36 -6.98 -8.20
CA PRO A 17 -18.65 -6.24 -9.23
C PRO A 17 -19.56 -5.41 -10.13
N CYS A 18 -20.85 -5.75 -10.24
CA CYS A 18 -21.85 -5.05 -11.07
C CYS A 18 -23.10 -4.73 -10.26
N VAL A 19 -23.66 -3.54 -10.49
CA VAL A 19 -24.86 -3.03 -9.80
C VAL A 19 -25.87 -2.48 -10.82
N LYS A 20 -27.15 -2.53 -10.49
CA LYS A 20 -28.20 -1.92 -11.32
C LYS A 20 -28.16 -0.40 -11.18
N LEU A 21 -28.51 0.31 -12.25
CA LEU A 21 -28.55 1.78 -12.26
C LEU A 21 -29.37 2.37 -11.10
N GLY A 22 -30.51 1.75 -10.79
CA GLY A 22 -31.39 2.19 -9.69
C GLY A 22 -30.80 2.05 -8.28
N GLU A 23 -29.72 1.28 -8.10
CA GLU A 23 -29.03 1.14 -6.81
C GLU A 23 -28.06 2.29 -6.54
N LEU A 24 -27.56 2.95 -7.60
CA LEU A 24 -26.62 4.07 -7.52
C LEU A 24 -27.29 5.44 -7.63
N GLY A 25 -28.41 5.53 -8.34
CA GLY A 25 -29.00 6.79 -8.78
C GLY A 25 -28.31 7.34 -10.04
N SER A 26 -29.07 8.11 -10.85
CA SER A 26 -28.63 8.60 -12.16
C SER A 26 -27.37 9.47 -12.08
N ASP A 27 -27.35 10.42 -11.15
CA ASP A 27 -26.28 11.41 -11.03
C ASP A 27 -24.94 10.80 -10.64
N VAL A 28 -24.98 9.85 -9.67
CA VAL A 28 -23.79 9.10 -9.23
C VAL A 28 -23.29 8.19 -10.34
N ALA A 29 -24.21 7.51 -11.04
CA ALA A 29 -23.86 6.63 -12.15
C ALA A 29 -23.17 7.40 -13.29
N GLU A 30 -23.68 8.58 -13.66
CA GLU A 30 -23.11 9.44 -14.68
C GLU A 30 -21.70 9.94 -14.26
N GLU A 31 -21.55 10.35 -13.01
CA GLU A 31 -20.25 10.75 -12.48
C GLU A 31 -19.23 9.62 -12.51
N LEU A 32 -19.59 8.39 -12.10
CA LEU A 32 -18.71 7.22 -12.15
C LEU A 32 -18.32 6.83 -13.58
N ILE A 33 -19.23 7.00 -14.54
CA ILE A 33 -18.95 6.77 -15.97
C ILE A 33 -17.96 7.83 -16.49
N ASN A 34 -18.20 9.11 -16.17
CA ASN A 34 -17.33 10.23 -16.59
C ASN A 34 -15.91 10.12 -16.01
N LEU A 35 -15.78 9.55 -14.81
CA LEU A 35 -14.50 9.26 -14.17
C LEU A 35 -13.88 7.93 -14.65
N GLU A 36 -14.51 7.24 -15.60
CA GLU A 36 -14.09 5.95 -16.15
C GLU A 36 -13.92 4.84 -15.09
N LEU A 37 -14.57 4.98 -13.92
CA LEU A 37 -14.50 4.02 -12.83
C LEU A 37 -15.37 2.79 -13.08
N VAL A 38 -16.43 2.94 -13.90
CA VAL A 38 -17.36 1.87 -14.27
C VAL A 38 -17.55 1.77 -15.77
N TYR A 39 -18.07 0.64 -16.22
CA TYR A 39 -18.50 0.42 -17.59
C TYR A 39 -19.88 -0.22 -17.62
N ARG A 40 -20.61 -0.11 -18.74
CA ARG A 40 -21.91 -0.76 -18.92
C ARG A 40 -21.70 -2.23 -19.28
N GLY A 41 -22.28 -3.12 -18.49
CA GLY A 41 -22.36 -4.54 -18.78
C GLY A 41 -23.40 -4.86 -19.86
N ILE A 42 -23.48 -6.13 -20.24
CA ILE A 42 -24.34 -6.61 -21.35
C ILE A 42 -25.82 -6.39 -21.05
N SER A 43 -26.25 -6.53 -19.79
CA SER A 43 -27.65 -6.36 -19.36
C SER A 43 -27.96 -4.94 -18.90
N GLY A 44 -27.06 -3.96 -19.16
CA GLY A 44 -27.26 -2.55 -18.83
C GLY A 44 -26.88 -2.19 -17.38
N GLU A 45 -26.38 -3.13 -16.59
CA GLU A 45 -25.78 -2.88 -15.27
C GLU A 45 -24.48 -2.07 -15.39
N LEU A 46 -24.07 -1.45 -14.28
CA LEU A 46 -22.78 -0.77 -14.15
C LEU A 46 -21.79 -1.66 -13.41
N CYS A 47 -20.68 -1.99 -14.07
CA CYS A 47 -19.63 -2.84 -13.53
C CYS A 47 -18.39 -2.01 -13.18
N ILE A 48 -17.85 -2.23 -11.99
CA ILE A 48 -16.61 -1.54 -11.54
C ILE A 48 -15.41 -2.03 -12.35
N ARG A 49 -14.54 -1.12 -12.76
CA ARG A 49 -13.23 -1.46 -13.37
C ARG A 49 -12.22 -1.87 -12.31
N SER A 50 -12.16 -1.13 -11.22
CA SER A 50 -11.26 -1.38 -10.10
C SER A 50 -11.79 -0.74 -8.82
N VAL A 51 -11.96 -1.56 -7.78
CA VAL A 51 -12.33 -1.08 -6.45
C VAL A 51 -11.20 -0.22 -5.87
N VAL A 52 -9.95 -0.52 -6.20
CA VAL A 52 -8.77 0.26 -5.78
C VAL A 52 -8.81 1.67 -6.36
N GLN A 53 -9.10 1.82 -7.66
CA GLN A 53 -9.23 3.15 -8.28
C GLN A 53 -10.39 3.94 -7.68
N LEU A 54 -11.54 3.29 -7.41
CA LEU A 54 -12.65 3.92 -6.71
C LEU A 54 -12.22 4.40 -5.31
N ALA A 55 -11.47 3.60 -4.56
CA ALA A 55 -10.93 3.96 -3.25
C ALA A 55 -10.01 5.18 -3.34
N MET A 56 -9.06 5.19 -4.30
CA MET A 56 -8.15 6.32 -4.53
C MET A 56 -8.90 7.61 -4.85
N VAL A 57 -9.88 7.56 -5.75
CA VAL A 57 -10.71 8.72 -6.10
C VAL A 57 -11.52 9.20 -4.89
N SER A 58 -12.11 8.28 -4.13
CA SER A 58 -12.86 8.60 -2.92
C SER A 58 -12.01 9.38 -1.90
N ILE A 59 -10.77 8.95 -1.67
CA ILE A 59 -9.85 9.63 -0.75
C ILE A 59 -9.44 11.01 -1.28
N LYS A 60 -9.16 11.13 -2.58
CA LYS A 60 -8.89 12.44 -3.21
C LYS A 60 -10.05 13.43 -3.07
N GLN A 61 -11.26 12.92 -2.94
CA GLN A 61 -12.46 13.71 -2.67
C GLN A 61 -12.74 13.94 -1.17
N GLY A 62 -11.81 13.54 -0.30
CA GLY A 62 -11.85 13.81 1.14
C GLY A 62 -12.49 12.72 1.99
N CYS A 63 -12.74 11.51 1.45
CA CYS A 63 -13.19 10.38 2.27
C CYS A 63 -12.04 9.86 3.13
N ASP A 64 -12.35 9.46 4.35
CA ASP A 64 -11.38 8.96 5.33
C ASP A 64 -10.68 7.67 4.84
N PRO A 65 -9.34 7.63 4.71
CA PRO A 65 -8.61 6.48 4.22
C PRO A 65 -8.81 5.21 5.05
N THR A 66 -8.91 5.33 6.39
CA THR A 66 -9.15 4.19 7.29
C THR A 66 -10.49 3.55 6.97
N LYS A 67 -11.53 4.38 6.83
CA LYS A 67 -12.89 3.93 6.53
C LYS A 67 -13.01 3.34 5.13
N VAL A 68 -12.40 3.99 4.13
CA VAL A 68 -12.31 3.49 2.76
C VAL A 68 -11.64 2.11 2.72
N SER A 69 -10.53 1.94 3.43
CA SER A 69 -9.77 0.69 3.46
C SER A 69 -10.56 -0.49 4.06
N THR A 70 -11.59 -0.23 4.87
CA THR A 70 -12.44 -1.33 5.40
C THR A 70 -13.29 -2.01 4.32
N TYR A 71 -13.51 -1.38 3.17
CA TYR A 71 -14.24 -1.93 2.03
C TYR A 71 -13.34 -2.69 1.04
N LEU A 72 -12.03 -2.62 1.21
CA LEU A 72 -11.07 -3.38 0.42
C LEU A 72 -10.87 -4.77 1.05
N ASN A 73 -10.68 -5.78 0.23
CA ASN A 73 -10.12 -7.03 0.72
C ASN A 73 -8.59 -6.89 0.90
N TRP A 74 -7.91 -7.89 1.45
CA TRP A 74 -6.48 -7.81 1.72
C TRP A 74 -5.62 -7.59 0.45
N ARG A 75 -5.99 -8.19 -0.69
CA ARG A 75 -5.30 -8.00 -1.97
C ARG A 75 -5.51 -6.60 -2.55
N ASP A 76 -6.75 -6.09 -2.43
CA ASP A 76 -7.06 -4.72 -2.84
C ASP A 76 -6.36 -3.71 -1.95
N PHE A 77 -6.17 -4.01 -0.65
CA PHE A 77 -5.43 -3.15 0.26
C PHE A 77 -3.94 -3.08 -0.11
N GLU A 78 -3.30 -4.21 -0.43
CA GLU A 78 -1.92 -4.24 -0.96
C GLU A 78 -1.80 -3.44 -2.26
N ALA A 79 -2.76 -3.64 -3.18
CA ALA A 79 -2.80 -2.90 -4.43
C ALA A 79 -3.02 -1.40 -4.20
N PHE A 80 -3.86 -1.02 -3.23
CA PHE A 80 -4.08 0.37 -2.85
C PHE A 80 -2.80 1.03 -2.31
N VAL A 81 -2.04 0.35 -1.45
CA VAL A 81 -0.75 0.83 -0.95
C VAL A 81 0.25 1.00 -2.10
N ALA A 82 0.27 0.05 -3.03
CA ALA A 82 1.13 0.11 -4.22
C ALA A 82 0.79 1.32 -5.13
N GLU A 83 -0.50 1.57 -5.41
CA GLU A 83 -0.94 2.71 -6.23
C GLU A 83 -0.59 4.05 -5.56
N ALA A 84 -0.76 4.17 -4.24
CA ALA A 84 -0.40 5.38 -3.50
C ALA A 84 1.12 5.69 -3.60
N LEU A 85 1.97 4.65 -3.62
CA LEU A 85 3.41 4.80 -3.82
C LEU A 85 3.75 5.19 -5.27
N LEU A 86 3.08 4.62 -6.27
CA LEU A 86 3.23 5.02 -7.67
C LEU A 86 2.89 6.50 -7.86
N GLU A 87 1.78 6.97 -7.26
CA GLU A 87 1.41 8.40 -7.29
C GLU A 87 2.43 9.29 -6.59
N SER A 88 3.16 8.76 -5.60
CA SER A 88 4.24 9.45 -4.90
C SER A 88 5.60 9.36 -5.61
N GLY A 89 5.65 8.83 -6.84
CA GLY A 89 6.84 8.78 -7.68
C GLY A 89 7.81 7.65 -7.36
N TYR A 90 7.34 6.58 -6.71
CA TYR A 90 8.11 5.36 -6.51
C TYR A 90 7.89 4.39 -7.68
N GLU A 91 8.90 3.62 -8.02
CA GLU A 91 8.74 2.39 -8.79
C GLU A 91 8.37 1.25 -7.83
N VAL A 92 7.37 0.44 -8.19
CA VAL A 92 6.73 -0.48 -7.26
C VAL A 92 6.70 -1.90 -7.81
N PHE A 93 7.13 -2.84 -6.99
CA PHE A 93 7.05 -4.28 -7.22
C PHE A 93 6.06 -4.89 -6.22
N LYS A 94 4.95 -5.44 -6.72
CA LYS A 94 3.95 -6.15 -5.89
C LYS A 94 4.33 -7.61 -5.74
N ASN A 95 4.09 -8.20 -4.56
CA ASN A 95 4.37 -9.61 -4.25
C ASN A 95 5.81 -9.99 -4.60
N PHE A 96 6.75 -9.13 -4.21
CA PHE A 96 8.16 -9.30 -4.57
C PHE A 96 8.78 -10.49 -3.84
N ARG A 97 9.16 -11.53 -4.59
CA ARG A 97 9.73 -12.77 -4.06
C ARG A 97 11.23 -12.84 -4.29
N PHE A 98 11.96 -13.35 -3.28
CA PHE A 98 13.40 -13.46 -3.32
C PHE A 98 13.91 -14.66 -2.51
N GLY A 99 15.12 -15.10 -2.84
CA GLY A 99 15.84 -16.18 -2.19
C GLY A 99 15.20 -17.57 -2.38
N VAL A 100 15.95 -18.60 -2.01
CA VAL A 100 15.55 -20.02 -2.18
C VAL A 100 14.26 -20.35 -1.41
N LYS A 101 14.06 -19.75 -0.24
CA LYS A 101 12.86 -19.93 0.58
C LYS A 101 11.64 -19.16 0.10
N LYS A 102 11.75 -18.45 -1.03
CA LYS A 102 10.68 -17.61 -1.61
C LYS A 102 10.07 -16.65 -0.58
N TRP A 103 10.93 -15.91 0.15
CA TRP A 103 10.48 -14.81 0.98
C TRP A 103 9.73 -13.79 0.12
N GLU A 104 8.74 -13.14 0.69
CA GLU A 104 7.89 -12.22 -0.06
C GLU A 104 7.71 -10.91 0.72
N PHE A 105 7.82 -9.78 0.02
CA PHE A 105 7.29 -8.49 0.45
C PHE A 105 5.97 -8.26 -0.30
N ASP A 106 4.94 -7.81 0.41
CA ASP A 106 3.66 -7.47 -0.23
C ASP A 106 3.88 -6.35 -1.25
N VAL A 107 4.69 -5.34 -0.87
CA VAL A 107 5.12 -4.27 -1.76
C VAL A 107 6.60 -3.96 -1.50
N LEU A 108 7.40 -3.89 -2.56
CA LEU A 108 8.74 -3.32 -2.56
C LEU A 108 8.70 -2.05 -3.41
N ALA A 109 8.96 -0.91 -2.81
CA ALA A 109 8.96 0.38 -3.48
C ALA A 109 10.37 0.97 -3.51
N VAL A 110 10.77 1.55 -4.64
CA VAL A 110 12.08 2.18 -4.79
C VAL A 110 11.95 3.54 -5.46
N ASN A 111 12.74 4.49 -4.99
CA ASN A 111 12.87 5.80 -5.59
C ASN A 111 14.34 6.03 -5.95
N THR A 112 14.66 5.99 -7.23
CA THR A 112 16.03 6.08 -7.75
C THR A 112 16.59 7.49 -7.60
N THR A 113 15.75 8.52 -7.62
CA THR A 113 16.16 9.92 -7.42
C THR A 113 16.71 10.16 -6.02
N SER A 114 16.03 9.64 -4.99
CA SER A 114 16.49 9.72 -3.59
C SER A 114 17.41 8.57 -3.19
N SER A 115 17.55 7.55 -4.05
CA SER A 115 18.27 6.29 -3.78
C SER A 115 17.74 5.56 -2.54
N LEU A 116 16.42 5.62 -2.30
CA LEU A 116 15.74 5.01 -1.15
C LEU A 116 14.82 3.88 -1.59
N GLY A 117 14.79 2.82 -0.79
CA GLY A 117 13.88 1.69 -0.94
C GLY A 117 13.08 1.43 0.34
N ILE A 118 11.86 0.96 0.19
CA ILE A 118 10.94 0.63 1.27
C ILE A 118 10.39 -0.77 1.02
N ALA A 119 10.68 -1.69 1.95
CA ALA A 119 10.04 -3.00 1.97
C ALA A 119 8.80 -2.93 2.86
N ILE A 120 7.64 -3.27 2.32
CA ILE A 120 6.34 -3.05 2.97
C ILE A 120 5.64 -4.38 3.19
N ASP A 121 5.09 -4.52 4.39
CA ASP A 121 4.20 -5.58 4.81
C ASP A 121 2.83 -4.96 5.13
N CYS A 122 1.78 -5.38 4.44
CA CYS A 122 0.43 -4.83 4.56
C CYS A 122 -0.40 -5.65 5.55
N LYS A 123 -0.96 -5.00 6.57
CA LYS A 123 -1.76 -5.66 7.61
C LYS A 123 -3.19 -5.13 7.62
N HIS A 124 -4.03 -5.80 6.85
CA HIS A 124 -5.48 -5.56 6.79
C HIS A 124 -6.20 -6.21 7.99
N TRP A 125 -5.78 -5.83 9.21
CA TRP A 125 -6.35 -6.39 10.43
C TRP A 125 -7.38 -5.46 11.05
N SER A 126 -8.47 -6.04 11.57
CA SER A 126 -9.39 -5.25 12.40
C SER A 126 -8.71 -4.84 13.71
N PRO A 127 -9.13 -3.74 14.35
CA PRO A 127 -8.55 -3.24 15.60
C PRO A 127 -8.45 -4.29 16.71
N LYS A 128 -9.39 -5.25 16.77
CA LYS A 128 -9.39 -6.35 17.74
C LYS A 128 -8.17 -7.29 17.64
N TYR A 129 -7.57 -7.37 16.46
CA TYR A 129 -6.42 -8.25 16.19
C TYR A 129 -5.08 -7.49 16.15
N SER A 130 -5.08 -6.18 16.32
CA SER A 130 -3.91 -5.30 16.31
C SER A 130 -3.41 -5.02 17.73
N SER A 131 -2.85 -6.05 18.42
CA SER A 131 -2.18 -5.83 19.69
C SER A 131 -0.72 -5.43 19.48
N SER A 132 -0.16 -4.65 20.41
CA SER A 132 1.25 -4.24 20.37
C SER A 132 2.23 -5.41 20.42
N GLY A 133 1.91 -6.48 21.16
CA GLY A 133 2.70 -7.70 21.21
C GLY A 133 2.77 -8.38 19.84
N LYS A 134 1.62 -8.61 19.22
CA LYS A 134 1.55 -9.23 17.89
C LYS A 134 2.26 -8.38 16.83
N MET A 135 2.13 -7.05 16.90
CA MET A 135 2.82 -6.16 15.98
C MET A 135 4.33 -6.20 16.16
N ARG A 136 4.81 -6.39 17.38
CA ARG A 136 6.24 -6.59 17.66
C ARG A 136 6.80 -7.82 16.95
N ASP A 137 6.10 -8.94 17.00
CA ASP A 137 6.53 -10.18 16.34
C ASP A 137 6.56 -10.01 14.81
N VAL A 138 5.54 -9.35 14.25
CA VAL A 138 5.50 -9.02 12.82
C VAL A 138 6.67 -8.11 12.43
N ALA A 139 6.96 -7.09 13.21
CA ALA A 139 8.05 -6.16 12.93
C ALA A 139 9.42 -6.86 12.97
N LEU A 140 9.64 -7.77 13.95
CA LEU A 140 10.87 -8.56 14.01
C LEU A 140 11.04 -9.46 12.78
N VAL A 141 9.98 -10.19 12.39
CA VAL A 141 9.99 -11.05 11.20
C VAL A 141 10.22 -10.21 9.92
N HIS A 142 9.59 -9.04 9.83
CA HIS A 142 9.74 -8.15 8.67
C HIS A 142 11.16 -7.59 8.55
N LEU A 143 11.75 -7.16 9.67
CA LEU A 143 13.14 -6.69 9.70
C LEU A 143 14.12 -7.82 9.32
N GLU A 144 13.86 -9.04 9.79
CA GLU A 144 14.66 -10.21 9.41
C GLU A 144 14.55 -10.51 7.91
N LYS A 145 13.33 -10.45 7.35
CA LYS A 145 13.11 -10.57 5.90
C LYS A 145 13.94 -9.55 5.12
N LEU A 146 13.92 -8.29 5.56
CA LEU A 146 14.65 -7.22 4.90
C LEU A 146 16.17 -7.45 4.95
N LYS A 147 16.72 -7.91 6.06
CA LYS A 147 18.14 -8.30 6.16
C LYS A 147 18.47 -9.42 5.19
N LYS A 148 17.66 -10.48 5.15
CA LYS A 148 17.84 -11.60 4.20
C LYS A 148 17.73 -11.17 2.74
N PHE A 149 16.87 -10.20 2.43
CA PHE A 149 16.79 -9.62 1.10
C PHE A 149 18.10 -8.92 0.71
N LEU A 150 18.71 -8.18 1.61
CA LEU A 150 19.98 -7.50 1.35
C LEU A 150 21.15 -8.49 1.26
N ASP A 151 21.14 -9.57 2.05
CA ASP A 151 22.14 -10.64 1.92
C ASP A 151 21.99 -11.37 0.57
N TRP A 152 20.75 -11.65 0.15
CA TRP A 152 20.45 -12.28 -1.14
C TRP A 152 20.84 -11.39 -2.33
N CYS A 153 20.71 -10.10 -2.20
CA CYS A 153 21.10 -9.12 -3.20
C CYS A 153 22.53 -9.32 -3.73
N ASN A 154 23.44 -9.83 -2.91
CA ASN A 154 24.82 -10.11 -3.34
C ASN A 154 24.92 -11.26 -4.36
N TYR A 155 23.90 -12.10 -4.49
CA TYR A 155 23.98 -13.34 -5.27
C TYR A 155 23.18 -13.31 -6.58
N GLU A 156 22.07 -12.57 -6.69
CA GLU A 156 21.14 -12.73 -7.81
C GLU A 156 20.56 -11.43 -8.41
N LEU A 157 21.04 -10.25 -8.05
CA LEU A 157 20.46 -8.98 -8.52
C LEU A 157 20.77 -8.59 -9.98
N LEU A 158 21.24 -9.49 -10.78
CA LEU A 158 21.43 -9.22 -12.22
C LEU A 158 20.10 -8.88 -12.91
N ASP A 159 18.99 -9.45 -12.44
CA ASP A 159 17.66 -9.30 -13.04
C ASP A 159 16.89 -8.04 -12.60
N HIS A 160 17.41 -7.28 -11.60
CA HIS A 160 16.75 -6.10 -11.07
C HIS A 160 17.69 -4.88 -10.99
N PRO A 161 18.05 -4.26 -12.13
CA PRO A 161 19.05 -3.18 -12.18
C PRO A 161 18.64 -1.95 -11.34
N LEU A 162 17.34 -1.69 -11.17
CA LEU A 162 16.85 -0.60 -10.34
C LEU A 162 17.24 -0.74 -8.86
N LEU A 163 17.27 -1.98 -8.33
CA LEU A 163 17.64 -2.22 -6.94
C LEU A 163 19.10 -1.87 -6.67
N ARG A 164 19.97 -1.89 -7.68
CA ARG A 164 21.37 -1.48 -7.57
C ARG A 164 21.55 0.04 -7.43
N LYS A 165 20.55 0.83 -7.83
CA LYS A 165 20.55 2.29 -7.69
C LYS A 165 20.09 2.75 -6.32
N ILE A 166 19.63 1.82 -5.48
CA ILE A 166 19.10 2.11 -4.15
C ILE A 166 20.20 1.94 -3.11
N LYS A 167 20.49 3.00 -2.38
CA LYS A 167 21.55 3.06 -1.37
C LYS A 167 21.11 2.53 -0.01
N LYS A 168 19.86 2.75 0.35
CA LYS A 168 19.31 2.44 1.68
C LYS A 168 17.91 1.85 1.57
N PHE A 169 17.61 0.91 2.47
CA PHE A 169 16.26 0.33 2.62
C PHE A 169 15.72 0.52 4.02
N TYR A 170 14.40 0.65 4.10
CA TYR A 170 13.61 0.75 5.33
C TYR A 170 12.54 -0.33 5.35
N GLY A 171 12.26 -0.86 6.56
CA GLY A 171 11.09 -1.70 6.78
C GLY A 171 9.89 -0.86 7.17
N LEU A 172 8.75 -1.11 6.57
CA LEU A 172 7.48 -0.46 6.84
C LEU A 172 6.36 -1.49 6.96
N ILE A 173 5.49 -1.31 7.95
CA ILE A 173 4.23 -2.05 8.08
C ILE A 173 3.10 -1.03 7.92
N VAL A 174 2.22 -1.26 6.94
CA VAL A 174 1.02 -0.42 6.74
C VAL A 174 -0.19 -1.15 7.31
N THR A 175 -0.96 -0.46 8.16
CA THR A 175 -2.13 -1.03 8.85
C THR A 175 -3.38 -0.20 8.59
N ILE A 176 -4.58 -0.82 8.69
CA ILE A 176 -5.83 -0.07 8.77
C ILE A 176 -6.01 0.54 10.18
N SER A 177 -5.63 -0.21 11.21
CA SER A 177 -5.84 0.16 12.59
C SER A 177 -4.88 1.25 13.04
N GLU A 178 -5.39 2.26 13.74
CA GLU A 178 -4.61 3.33 14.37
C GLU A 178 -4.12 2.96 15.79
N SER A 179 -4.48 1.78 16.31
CA SER A 179 -4.16 1.37 17.68
C SER A 179 -2.67 1.20 17.95
N VAL A 180 -1.89 0.95 16.91
CA VAL A 180 -0.43 0.81 16.98
C VAL A 180 0.22 1.62 15.88
N ARG A 181 1.09 2.56 16.24
CA ARG A 181 1.84 3.42 15.31
C ARG A 181 3.20 3.79 15.86
N GLY A 182 4.11 4.21 15.01
CA GLY A 182 5.46 4.64 15.35
C GLY A 182 6.51 3.61 14.97
N SER A 183 7.63 3.53 15.67
CA SER A 183 8.69 2.56 15.40
C SER A 183 8.62 1.38 16.36
N ILE A 184 8.56 0.17 15.82
CA ILE A 184 8.60 -1.07 16.59
C ILE A 184 9.78 -1.91 16.09
N GLN A 185 10.74 -2.18 16.95
CA GLN A 185 11.95 -2.93 16.60
C GLN A 185 12.72 -2.34 15.40
N GLY A 186 12.62 -1.00 15.22
CA GLY A 186 13.25 -0.30 14.10
C GLY A 186 12.51 -0.40 12.77
N VAL A 187 11.30 -0.95 12.76
CA VAL A 187 10.38 -0.95 11.62
C VAL A 187 9.30 0.11 11.86
N ALA A 188 9.01 0.95 10.89
CA ALA A 188 7.91 1.89 10.99
C ALA A 188 6.57 1.16 10.89
N VAL A 189 5.63 1.47 11.77
CA VAL A 189 4.23 1.01 11.73
C VAL A 189 3.37 2.22 11.49
N VAL A 190 2.74 2.28 10.32
CA VAL A 190 2.02 3.46 9.84
C VAL A 190 0.58 3.09 9.50
N PRO A 191 -0.40 3.63 10.23
CA PRO A 191 -1.79 3.52 9.82
C PRO A 191 -2.02 4.17 8.46
N ILE A 192 -2.91 3.60 7.67
CA ILE A 192 -3.19 4.07 6.29
C ILE A 192 -3.62 5.54 6.24
N TYR A 193 -4.25 6.04 7.30
CA TYR A 193 -4.61 7.45 7.43
C TYR A 193 -3.40 8.38 7.30
N TYR A 194 -2.25 8.00 7.87
CA TYR A 194 -1.02 8.80 7.87
C TYR A 194 -0.04 8.41 6.76
N PHE A 195 -0.39 7.41 5.95
CA PHE A 195 0.54 6.79 5.01
C PHE A 195 1.06 7.77 3.96
N ARG A 196 0.18 8.60 3.40
CA ARG A 196 0.57 9.60 2.41
C ARG A 196 1.55 10.62 2.99
N ASP A 197 1.21 11.22 4.13
CA ASP A 197 2.08 12.18 4.81
C ASP A 197 3.43 11.56 5.19
N PHE A 198 3.41 10.29 5.66
CA PHE A 198 4.63 9.55 5.99
C PHE A 198 5.55 9.38 4.76
N ILE A 199 5.00 9.02 3.60
CA ILE A 199 5.79 8.80 2.37
C ILE A 199 6.31 10.13 1.81
N GLU A 200 5.50 11.18 1.79
CA GLU A 200 5.90 12.52 1.34
C GLU A 200 7.02 13.11 2.24
N ASN A 201 7.03 12.78 3.53
CA ASN A 201 7.98 13.26 4.53
C ASN A 201 8.89 12.13 5.08
N LEU A 202 9.17 11.09 4.29
CA LEU A 202 9.87 9.88 4.71
C LEU A 202 11.18 10.17 5.47
N GLY A 203 12.00 11.08 4.97
CA GLY A 203 13.30 11.43 5.60
C GLY A 203 13.13 11.92 7.04
N TYR A 204 12.18 12.80 7.27
CA TYR A 204 11.84 13.31 8.60
C TYR A 204 11.37 12.18 9.54
N TYR A 205 10.41 11.39 9.09
CA TYR A 205 9.84 10.33 9.95
C TYR A 205 10.83 9.20 10.25
N VAL A 206 11.72 8.87 9.33
CA VAL A 206 12.76 7.87 9.56
C VAL A 206 13.70 8.29 10.70
N GLU A 207 14.08 9.56 10.74
CA GLU A 207 14.93 10.12 11.80
C GLU A 207 14.17 10.25 13.12
N GLU A 208 12.99 10.86 13.12
CA GLU A 208 12.17 11.09 14.30
C GLU A 208 11.77 9.79 15.00
N LEU A 209 11.34 8.81 14.23
CA LEU A 209 10.92 7.49 14.73
C LEU A 209 12.08 6.52 14.95
N LYS A 210 13.30 6.91 14.64
CA LYS A 210 14.51 6.07 14.74
C LYS A 210 14.34 4.73 14.00
N VAL A 211 13.80 4.80 12.77
CA VAL A 211 13.65 3.61 11.93
C VAL A 211 15.04 3.09 11.53
N VAL A 212 15.23 1.77 11.62
CA VAL A 212 16.50 1.15 11.24
C VAL A 212 16.74 1.34 9.75
N THR A 213 17.87 1.96 9.44
CA THR A 213 18.35 2.16 8.08
C THR A 213 19.32 1.04 7.71
N LEU A 214 18.97 0.23 6.72
CA LEU A 214 19.85 -0.81 6.21
C LEU A 214 20.51 -0.36 4.90
N LYS A 215 21.83 -0.46 4.85
CA LYS A 215 22.61 -0.15 3.64
C LYS A 215 22.46 -1.31 2.64
N ASN A 216 22.31 -0.95 1.37
CA ASN A 216 22.30 -1.93 0.31
C ASN A 216 23.73 -2.31 -0.09
N PRO A 217 24.19 -3.54 0.13
CA PRO A 217 25.53 -3.98 -0.24
C PRO A 217 25.72 -4.06 -1.76
N CYS A 218 24.63 -4.11 -2.53
CA CYS A 218 24.64 -4.16 -4.00
C CYS A 218 24.53 -2.80 -4.66
N TYR A 219 24.55 -1.71 -3.88
CA TYR A 219 24.52 -0.37 -4.44
C TYR A 219 25.74 -0.11 -5.31
N ILE A 220 25.49 0.33 -6.55
CA ILE A 220 26.53 0.73 -7.50
C ILE A 220 26.42 2.25 -7.64
N GLN A 221 27.48 2.94 -7.27
CA GLN A 221 27.60 4.37 -7.51
C GLN A 221 27.96 4.56 -9.00
N GLU A 222 27.07 5.17 -9.77
CA GLU A 222 27.33 5.59 -11.15
C GLU A 222 28.24 6.82 -11.17
#